data_c5ddada593b2e1004e4ba8dbcb10fbf0
#
_entry.id   c5ddada593b2e1004e4ba8dbcb10fbf0
#
_cell.length_a   1.000
_cell.length_b   1.000
_cell.length_c   1.000
_cell.angle_alpha   90.00
_cell.angle_beta   90.00
_cell.angle_gamma   90.00
#
_symmetry.space_group_name_H-M   'P 1'
#
loop_
_entity.id
_entity.type
_entity.pdbx_description
1 polymer ?
#
loop_
_entity_poly.entity_id
_entity_poly.type
_entity_poly.pdbx_seq_one_letter_code
_entity_poly.pdbx_strand_id
1 'polypeptide(L)'
;SFNNPDVVGNNVEQIVEAKDAELNVNGIDIVRSSNTVTDAPQGITLNLTKEVKDVTVTVTKSNDKATTAIKSWVDAYNSLVDTIGTLTKYTSVDPGAEEQSTSNGALLGDSTVRTIQTGIRGQFSSSANDGKFQTLSQMGITQDGTTGKLKIDDEKLKKALTDNSVDVQQLLVGDGKETGITT
;
A
#
# COMPACT_ATOMS: atom_id res chain seq x y z
N SER A 1 -1.89 38.30 -23.64
CA SER A 1 -2.35 38.35 -25.03
C SER A 1 -1.17 38.81 -25.89
N PHE A 2 -0.70 37.95 -26.81
CA PHE A 2 0.40 38.28 -27.74
C PHE A 2 -0.07 39.14 -28.93
N ASN A 3 -1.35 39.39 -29.05
CA ASN A 3 -1.93 40.18 -30.12
C ASN A 3 -2.48 41.49 -29.53
N ASN A 4 -1.67 42.55 -29.57
CA ASN A 4 -2.13 43.91 -29.29
C ASN A 4 -2.29 44.68 -30.62
N PRO A 5 -3.51 44.97 -31.06
CA PRO A 5 -3.76 45.63 -32.35
C PRO A 5 -3.21 47.08 -32.45
N ASP A 6 -2.79 47.67 -31.31
CA ASP A 6 -2.27 49.03 -31.23
C ASP A 6 -0.75 49.15 -31.42
N VAL A 7 -0.04 48.02 -31.61
CA VAL A 7 1.41 48.00 -31.83
C VAL A 7 1.71 47.88 -33.34
N VAL A 8 2.02 48.99 -33.96
CA VAL A 8 2.49 49.03 -35.35
C VAL A 8 3.84 48.34 -35.46
N GLY A 9 3.88 47.19 -36.13
CA GLY A 9 5.10 46.38 -36.34
C GLY A 9 5.03 44.98 -35.80
N ASN A 10 3.88 44.49 -35.39
CA ASN A 10 3.70 43.10 -34.93
C ASN A 10 3.65 42.14 -36.13
N ASN A 11 4.78 41.56 -36.50
CA ASN A 11 4.88 40.56 -37.57
C ASN A 11 4.39 39.16 -37.13
N VAL A 12 3.55 39.07 -36.10
CA VAL A 12 2.97 37.82 -35.63
C VAL A 12 1.57 37.67 -36.21
N GLU A 13 1.43 36.84 -37.21
CA GLU A 13 0.16 36.43 -37.76
C GLU A 13 -0.41 35.27 -36.93
N GLN A 14 -1.65 35.40 -36.49
CA GLN A 14 -2.35 34.33 -35.80
C GLN A 14 -2.74 33.26 -36.83
N ILE A 15 -2.01 32.13 -36.83
CA ILE A 15 -2.24 31.00 -37.77
C ILE A 15 -3.37 30.11 -37.26
N VAL A 16 -3.50 29.96 -35.92
CA VAL A 16 -4.51 29.12 -35.29
C VAL A 16 -5.20 29.90 -34.17
N GLU A 17 -6.51 29.99 -34.26
CA GLU A 17 -7.34 30.60 -33.21
C GLU A 17 -7.39 29.63 -31.99
N ALA A 18 -7.19 30.21 -30.81
CA ALA A 18 -7.36 29.45 -29.57
C ALA A 18 -8.86 29.12 -29.38
N LYS A 19 -9.14 27.84 -29.14
CA LYS A 19 -10.48 27.33 -28.84
C LYS A 19 -10.50 26.65 -27.51
N ASP A 20 -11.64 26.75 -26.85
CA ASP A 20 -11.89 25.99 -25.64
C ASP A 20 -11.98 24.48 -25.95
N ALA A 21 -11.63 23.68 -24.96
CA ALA A 21 -11.82 22.23 -25.03
C ALA A 21 -13.31 21.90 -24.83
N GLU A 22 -13.90 21.21 -25.78
CA GLU A 22 -15.28 20.74 -25.74
C GLU A 22 -15.31 19.22 -25.59
N LEU A 23 -16.05 18.72 -24.62
CA LEU A 23 -16.22 17.27 -24.40
C LEU A 23 -17.66 16.97 -23.98
N ASN A 24 -18.15 15.82 -24.40
CA ASN A 24 -19.44 15.31 -23.96
C ASN A 24 -19.20 14.09 -23.07
N VAL A 25 -19.66 14.15 -21.83
CA VAL A 25 -19.54 13.05 -20.87
C VAL A 25 -20.93 12.55 -20.49
N ASN A 26 -21.26 11.35 -20.91
CA ASN A 26 -22.57 10.73 -20.66
C ASN A 26 -23.76 11.60 -21.08
N GLY A 27 -23.63 12.31 -22.21
CA GLY A 27 -24.68 13.19 -22.74
C GLY A 27 -24.68 14.62 -22.19
N ILE A 28 -23.72 14.98 -21.32
CA ILE A 28 -23.55 16.34 -20.78
C ILE A 28 -22.40 17.03 -21.52
N ASP A 29 -22.68 18.17 -22.14
CA ASP A 29 -21.67 18.99 -22.81
C ASP A 29 -20.92 19.83 -21.77
N ILE A 30 -19.60 19.80 -21.86
CA ILE A 30 -18.68 20.46 -20.95
C ILE A 30 -17.69 21.26 -21.80
N VAL A 31 -17.52 22.55 -21.47
CA VAL A 31 -16.56 23.43 -22.12
C VAL A 31 -15.56 23.93 -21.08
N ARG A 32 -14.27 23.83 -21.40
CA ARG A 32 -13.18 24.28 -20.53
C ARG A 32 -12.10 24.97 -21.33
N SER A 33 -11.51 26.01 -20.74
CA SER A 33 -10.40 26.76 -21.36
C SER A 33 -9.03 26.04 -21.25
N SER A 34 -9.03 24.81 -20.74
CA SER A 34 -7.83 23.99 -20.58
C SER A 34 -8.09 22.57 -21.09
N ASN A 35 -7.07 21.97 -21.69
CA ASN A 35 -7.08 20.54 -22.05
C ASN A 35 -6.93 19.61 -20.84
N THR A 36 -6.66 20.13 -19.63
CA THR A 36 -6.69 19.39 -18.39
C THR A 36 -7.96 19.71 -17.63
N VAL A 37 -8.89 18.77 -17.58
CA VAL A 37 -10.20 18.90 -16.95
C VAL A 37 -10.18 18.11 -15.65
N THR A 38 -10.33 18.78 -14.50
CA THR A 38 -10.22 18.18 -13.17
C THR A 38 -11.54 18.08 -12.42
N ASP A 39 -12.57 18.71 -12.94
CA ASP A 39 -13.87 18.90 -12.28
C ASP A 39 -15.03 18.19 -12.97
N ALA A 40 -14.74 17.44 -14.03
CA ALA A 40 -15.77 16.70 -14.76
C ALA A 40 -15.19 15.49 -15.50
N PRO A 41 -15.48 14.25 -15.06
CA PRO A 41 -16.30 13.86 -13.91
C PRO A 41 -15.56 14.03 -12.57
N GLN A 42 -16.30 14.17 -11.50
CA GLN A 42 -15.73 14.39 -10.17
C GLN A 42 -14.77 13.27 -9.76
N GLY A 43 -13.58 13.65 -9.27
CA GLY A 43 -12.55 12.72 -8.81
C GLY A 43 -11.67 12.14 -9.92
N ILE A 44 -11.84 12.58 -11.17
CA ILE A 44 -11.02 12.15 -12.30
C ILE A 44 -10.41 13.37 -12.96
N THR A 45 -9.15 13.27 -13.35
CA THR A 45 -8.48 14.27 -14.21
C THR A 45 -8.40 13.72 -15.62
N LEU A 46 -9.02 14.44 -16.57
CA LEU A 46 -8.95 14.13 -18.00
C LEU A 46 -7.90 15.02 -18.65
N ASN A 47 -6.93 14.43 -19.35
CA ASN A 47 -5.97 15.13 -20.18
C ASN A 47 -6.34 14.89 -21.65
N LEU A 48 -6.88 15.91 -22.28
CA LEU A 48 -7.34 15.86 -23.67
C LEU A 48 -6.15 16.10 -24.61
N THR A 49 -5.79 15.08 -25.39
CA THR A 49 -4.62 15.13 -26.28
C THR A 49 -4.98 15.19 -27.77
N LYS A 50 -6.19 14.79 -28.11
CA LYS A 50 -6.72 14.79 -29.48
C LYS A 50 -8.24 14.67 -29.48
N GLU A 51 -8.85 15.06 -30.58
CA GLU A 51 -10.26 14.81 -30.82
C GLU A 51 -10.52 13.32 -31.06
N VAL A 52 -11.49 12.78 -30.36
CA VAL A 52 -11.95 11.39 -30.51
C VAL A 52 -13.46 11.33 -30.27
N LYS A 53 -14.10 10.32 -30.87
CA LYS A 53 -15.52 10.02 -30.66
C LYS A 53 -15.66 8.66 -30.01
N ASP A 54 -16.67 8.53 -29.18
CA ASP A 54 -17.09 7.24 -28.58
C ASP A 54 -15.98 6.52 -27.80
N VAL A 55 -15.31 7.25 -26.88
CA VAL A 55 -14.28 6.69 -25.98
C VAL A 55 -14.93 6.22 -24.70
N THR A 56 -14.68 4.97 -24.34
CA THR A 56 -15.06 4.45 -23.03
C THR A 56 -13.90 4.63 -22.05
N VAL A 57 -14.14 5.38 -20.98
CA VAL A 57 -13.19 5.53 -19.86
C VAL A 57 -13.58 4.53 -18.76
N THR A 58 -12.71 3.57 -18.48
CA THR A 58 -12.89 2.62 -17.38
C THR A 58 -12.08 3.09 -16.18
N VAL A 59 -12.76 3.34 -15.07
CA VAL A 59 -12.10 3.68 -13.80
C VAL A 59 -11.93 2.42 -12.98
N THR A 60 -10.70 1.99 -12.80
CA THR A 60 -10.36 0.82 -11.98
C THR A 60 -9.71 1.28 -10.68
N LYS A 61 -10.19 0.77 -9.54
CA LYS A 61 -9.58 1.02 -8.25
C LYS A 61 -8.20 0.34 -8.22
N SER A 62 -7.12 1.12 -8.06
CA SER A 62 -5.79 0.56 -7.85
C SER A 62 -5.59 0.24 -6.36
N ASN A 63 -5.16 -0.97 -6.08
CA ASN A 63 -4.76 -1.43 -4.75
C ASN A 63 -3.23 -1.49 -4.58
N ASP A 64 -2.46 -0.94 -5.52
CA ASP A 64 -1.00 -1.05 -5.55
C ASP A 64 -0.35 -0.44 -4.30
N LYS A 65 -0.83 0.73 -3.87
CA LYS A 65 -0.34 1.39 -2.65
C LYS A 65 -0.60 0.55 -1.40
N ALA A 66 -1.80 -0.02 -1.28
CA ALA A 66 -2.14 -0.90 -0.16
C ALA A 66 -1.30 -2.18 -0.18
N THR A 67 -1.15 -2.80 -1.34
CA THR A 67 -0.30 -3.99 -1.52
C THR A 67 1.15 -3.70 -1.13
N THR A 68 1.71 -2.58 -1.58
CA THR A 68 3.08 -2.17 -1.24
C THR A 68 3.24 -1.92 0.25
N ALA A 69 2.30 -1.23 0.88
CA ALA A 69 2.34 -0.96 2.32
C ALA A 69 2.29 -2.26 3.14
N ILE A 70 1.41 -3.19 2.78
CA ILE A 70 1.32 -4.50 3.45
C ILE A 70 2.61 -5.30 3.30
N LYS A 71 3.20 -5.35 2.10
CA LYS A 71 4.48 -6.02 1.85
C LYS A 71 5.60 -5.41 2.70
N SER A 72 5.72 -4.08 2.70
CA SER A 72 6.73 -3.39 3.51
C SER A 72 6.57 -3.65 5.01
N TRP A 73 5.33 -3.72 5.49
CA TRP A 73 5.05 -4.08 6.88
C TRP A 73 5.48 -5.53 7.19
N VAL A 74 5.17 -6.50 6.33
CA VAL A 74 5.60 -7.90 6.47
C VAL A 74 7.13 -8.01 6.46
N ASP A 75 7.80 -7.28 5.56
CA ASP A 75 9.26 -7.27 5.48
C ASP A 75 9.90 -6.69 6.74
N ALA A 76 9.34 -5.60 7.28
CA ALA A 76 9.81 -5.00 8.54
C ALA A 76 9.63 -5.96 9.71
N TYR A 77 8.49 -6.65 9.80
CA TYR A 77 8.25 -7.68 10.80
C TYR A 77 9.25 -8.84 10.66
N ASN A 78 9.45 -9.36 9.47
CA ASN A 78 10.40 -10.44 9.22
C ASN A 78 11.84 -10.05 9.59
N SER A 79 12.22 -8.80 9.33
CA SER A 79 13.51 -8.25 9.73
C SER A 79 13.66 -8.17 11.26
N LEU A 80 12.59 -7.82 11.96
CA LEU A 80 12.56 -7.86 13.43
C LEU A 80 12.75 -9.29 13.96
N VAL A 81 12.04 -10.26 13.35
CA VAL A 81 12.19 -11.69 13.72
C VAL A 81 13.63 -12.16 13.52
N ASP A 82 14.28 -11.79 12.42
CA ASP A 82 15.69 -12.14 12.15
C ASP A 82 16.63 -11.49 13.16
N THR A 83 16.40 -10.22 13.49
CA THR A 83 17.19 -9.51 14.49
C THR A 83 17.09 -10.18 15.87
N ILE A 84 15.86 -10.47 16.30
CA ILE A 84 15.64 -11.21 17.56
C ILE A 84 16.32 -12.56 17.51
N GLY A 85 16.17 -13.30 16.41
CA GLY A 85 16.81 -14.61 16.21
C GLY A 85 18.34 -14.54 16.33
N THR A 86 18.95 -13.50 15.77
CA THR A 86 20.40 -13.28 15.87
C THR A 86 20.82 -12.95 17.30
N LEU A 87 20.09 -12.03 17.95
CA LEU A 87 20.42 -11.57 19.31
C LEU A 87 20.18 -12.65 20.38
N THR A 88 19.29 -13.61 20.13
CA THR A 88 18.97 -14.71 21.05
C THR A 88 19.56 -16.05 20.63
N LYS A 89 20.38 -16.06 19.58
CA LYS A 89 21.01 -17.28 19.04
C LYS A 89 21.81 -17.99 20.11
N TYR A 90 21.59 -19.30 20.23
CA TYR A 90 22.46 -20.18 20.98
C TYR A 90 23.39 -20.92 20.00
N THR A 91 24.66 -21.00 20.34
CA THR A 91 25.67 -21.79 19.62
C THR A 91 26.17 -22.83 20.60
N SER A 92 25.94 -24.11 20.29
CA SER A 92 26.44 -25.24 21.11
C SER A 92 27.96 -25.26 21.11
N VAL A 93 28.52 -25.66 22.25
CA VAL A 93 29.94 -26.02 22.41
C VAL A 93 30.09 -27.50 22.54
N ASP A 94 31.30 -28.04 22.36
CA ASP A 94 31.58 -29.45 22.54
C ASP A 94 31.30 -29.93 23.98
N PRO A 95 30.87 -31.17 24.15
CA PRO A 95 30.67 -31.74 25.49
C PRO A 95 31.95 -31.67 26.33
N GLY A 96 31.87 -31.01 27.50
CA GLY A 96 33.01 -30.82 28.38
C GLY A 96 33.77 -29.49 28.22
N ALA A 97 33.32 -28.61 27.33
CA ALA A 97 33.86 -27.26 27.25
C ALA A 97 33.60 -26.45 28.55
N GLU A 98 34.64 -25.80 29.07
CA GLU A 98 34.55 -25.01 30.30
C GLU A 98 33.85 -23.66 30.08
N GLU A 99 33.80 -23.15 28.86
CA GLU A 99 33.24 -21.85 28.51
C GLU A 99 32.12 -21.96 27.47
N GLN A 100 31.18 -21.01 27.54
CA GLN A 100 30.15 -20.85 26.52
C GLN A 100 30.72 -20.26 25.22
N SER A 101 30.08 -20.56 24.11
CA SER A 101 30.48 -19.99 22.81
C SER A 101 30.42 -18.46 22.82
N THR A 102 31.50 -17.82 22.40
CA THR A 102 31.56 -16.35 22.15
C THR A 102 30.66 -15.91 20.99
N SER A 103 30.13 -16.88 20.21
CA SER A 103 29.17 -16.62 19.12
C SER A 103 27.71 -16.66 19.57
N ASN A 104 27.44 -16.78 20.85
CA ASN A 104 26.09 -16.65 21.39
C ASN A 104 25.57 -15.23 21.18
N GLY A 105 24.26 -15.13 20.98
CA GLY A 105 23.57 -13.82 20.88
C GLY A 105 23.65 -13.07 22.21
N ALA A 106 23.81 -11.76 22.15
CA ALA A 106 23.97 -10.88 23.30
C ALA A 106 22.78 -10.90 24.27
N LEU A 107 21.61 -11.28 23.81
CA LEU A 107 20.36 -11.39 24.56
C LEU A 107 19.90 -12.84 24.75
N LEU A 108 20.85 -13.79 24.66
CA LEU A 108 20.54 -15.19 24.91
C LEU A 108 19.97 -15.38 26.33
N GLY A 109 18.76 -15.96 26.41
CA GLY A 109 18.07 -16.19 27.68
C GLY A 109 17.30 -14.97 28.23
N ASP A 110 17.32 -13.82 27.56
CA ASP A 110 16.57 -12.65 28.01
C ASP A 110 15.07 -12.89 27.97
N SER A 111 14.43 -12.76 29.13
CA SER A 111 12.98 -12.99 29.29
C SER A 111 12.13 -11.89 28.69
N THR A 112 12.64 -10.65 28.65
CA THR A 112 11.93 -9.49 28.09
C THR A 112 11.76 -9.66 26.58
N VAL A 113 12.85 -10.03 25.89
CA VAL A 113 12.83 -10.30 24.46
C VAL A 113 11.85 -11.43 24.12
N ARG A 114 11.85 -12.50 24.92
CA ARG A 114 10.91 -13.62 24.76
C ARG A 114 9.47 -13.18 24.94
N THR A 115 9.19 -12.33 25.94
CA THR A 115 7.85 -11.79 26.20
C THR A 115 7.38 -10.93 25.04
N ILE A 116 8.23 -10.04 24.51
CA ILE A 116 7.94 -9.20 23.35
C ILE A 116 7.64 -10.08 22.13
N GLN A 117 8.50 -11.07 21.86
CA GLN A 117 8.32 -11.98 20.71
C GLN A 117 6.99 -12.74 20.79
N THR A 118 6.64 -13.23 21.97
CA THR A 118 5.38 -13.96 22.19
C THR A 118 4.18 -13.02 22.05
N GLY A 119 4.26 -11.81 22.59
CA GLY A 119 3.21 -10.79 22.48
C GLY A 119 2.92 -10.43 21.02
N ILE A 120 3.96 -10.12 20.23
CA ILE A 120 3.81 -9.80 18.81
C ILE A 120 3.21 -10.98 18.03
N ARG A 121 3.68 -12.20 18.27
CA ARG A 121 3.10 -13.40 17.62
C ARG A 121 1.63 -13.61 17.97
N GLY A 122 1.26 -13.33 19.21
CA GLY A 122 -0.12 -13.45 19.70
C GLY A 122 -1.09 -12.55 18.96
N GLN A 123 -0.65 -11.34 18.58
CA GLN A 123 -1.48 -10.38 17.83
C GLN A 123 -1.97 -10.92 16.48
N PHE A 124 -1.17 -11.74 15.81
CA PHE A 124 -1.55 -12.29 14.49
C PHE A 124 -2.56 -13.43 14.58
N SER A 125 -2.72 -14.01 15.75
CA SER A 125 -3.67 -15.10 16.02
C SER A 125 -4.99 -14.59 16.61
N SER A 126 -5.04 -13.33 17.05
CA SER A 126 -6.25 -12.74 17.63
C SER A 126 -7.23 -12.36 16.53
N SER A 127 -8.49 -12.75 16.70
CA SER A 127 -9.59 -12.27 15.90
C SER A 127 -10.03 -10.92 16.47
N ALA A 128 -9.73 -9.85 15.77
CA ALA A 128 -9.90 -8.49 16.31
C ALA A 128 -11.23 -7.82 15.92
N ASN A 129 -12.05 -8.42 15.04
CA ASN A 129 -13.27 -7.77 14.57
C ASN A 129 -14.32 -8.74 14.04
N ASP A 130 -15.54 -8.22 13.84
CA ASP A 130 -16.68 -8.92 13.25
C ASP A 130 -16.72 -8.84 11.70
N GLY A 131 -15.63 -8.39 11.08
CA GLY A 131 -15.51 -8.27 9.62
C GLY A 131 -15.39 -9.61 8.93
N LYS A 132 -15.40 -9.58 7.60
CA LYS A 132 -15.26 -10.78 6.75
C LYS A 132 -13.94 -11.51 6.98
N PHE A 133 -12.87 -10.77 7.23
CA PHE A 133 -11.57 -11.32 7.60
C PHE A 133 -11.36 -11.19 9.11
N GLN A 134 -11.17 -12.32 9.76
CA GLN A 134 -10.90 -12.39 11.19
C GLN A 134 -9.42 -12.66 11.48
N THR A 135 -8.70 -13.19 10.51
CA THR A 135 -7.27 -13.53 10.63
C THR A 135 -6.51 -13.13 9.37
N LEU A 136 -5.20 -12.88 9.52
CA LEU A 136 -4.30 -12.59 8.40
C LEU A 136 -4.28 -13.71 7.36
N SER A 137 -4.43 -14.96 7.79
CA SER A 137 -4.38 -16.13 6.89
C SER A 137 -5.52 -16.14 5.88
N GLN A 138 -6.68 -15.60 6.24
CA GLN A 138 -7.83 -15.49 5.33
C GLN A 138 -7.58 -14.54 4.17
N MET A 139 -6.73 -13.54 4.36
CA MET A 139 -6.33 -12.61 3.30
C MET A 139 -4.98 -12.97 2.64
N GLY A 140 -4.44 -14.16 2.93
CA GLY A 140 -3.25 -14.68 2.28
C GLY A 140 -1.93 -14.36 3.00
N ILE A 141 -1.95 -13.90 4.25
CA ILE A 141 -0.74 -13.68 5.05
C ILE A 141 -0.68 -14.76 6.14
N THR A 142 0.28 -15.67 6.05
CA THR A 142 0.41 -16.79 6.96
C THR A 142 1.69 -16.71 7.76
N GLN A 143 1.65 -17.16 9.03
CA GLN A 143 2.84 -17.26 9.87
C GLN A 143 3.46 -18.65 9.77
N ASP A 144 4.77 -18.70 9.56
CA ASP A 144 5.56 -19.92 9.61
C ASP A 144 5.71 -20.37 11.07
N GLY A 145 5.24 -21.57 11.38
CA GLY A 145 5.22 -22.09 12.76
C GLY A 145 6.62 -22.29 13.37
N THR A 146 7.64 -22.51 12.54
CA THR A 146 9.01 -22.76 13.00
C THR A 146 9.77 -21.45 13.19
N THR A 147 9.78 -20.60 12.18
CA THR A 147 10.55 -19.35 12.19
C THR A 147 9.78 -18.20 12.82
N GLY A 148 8.45 -18.24 12.78
CA GLY A 148 7.58 -17.15 13.17
C GLY A 148 7.49 -16.02 12.15
N LYS A 149 8.12 -16.14 10.98
CA LYS A 149 8.05 -15.19 9.90
C LYS A 149 6.69 -15.22 9.19
N LEU A 150 6.31 -14.09 8.61
CA LEU A 150 5.13 -13.98 7.78
C LEU A 150 5.48 -14.26 6.32
N LYS A 151 4.57 -14.96 5.63
CA LYS A 151 4.61 -15.23 4.19
C LYS A 151 3.36 -14.66 3.54
N ILE A 152 3.50 -14.08 2.36
CA ILE A 152 2.40 -13.52 1.58
C ILE A 152 2.10 -14.44 0.39
N ASP A 153 0.83 -14.78 0.23
CA ASP A 153 0.25 -15.32 -1.00
C ASP A 153 -0.28 -14.12 -1.80
N ASP A 154 0.46 -13.71 -2.82
CA ASP A 154 0.16 -12.51 -3.61
C ASP A 154 -1.20 -12.59 -4.31
N GLU A 155 -1.61 -13.75 -4.77
CA GLU A 155 -2.89 -13.97 -5.43
C GLU A 155 -4.07 -13.77 -4.47
N LYS A 156 -3.98 -14.37 -3.27
CA LYS A 156 -4.99 -14.22 -2.24
C LYS A 156 -5.06 -12.80 -1.70
N LEU A 157 -3.91 -12.16 -1.47
CA LEU A 157 -3.85 -10.78 -1.01
C LEU A 157 -4.47 -9.83 -2.05
N LYS A 158 -4.12 -9.98 -3.32
CA LYS A 158 -4.69 -9.20 -4.41
C LYS A 158 -6.20 -9.37 -4.49
N LYS A 159 -6.69 -10.61 -4.40
CA LYS A 159 -8.12 -10.91 -4.40
C LYS A 159 -8.82 -10.27 -3.19
N ALA A 160 -8.27 -10.40 -2.00
CA ALA A 160 -8.80 -9.80 -0.78
C ALA A 160 -8.93 -8.27 -0.91
N LEU A 161 -7.88 -7.60 -1.41
CA LEU A 161 -7.87 -6.15 -1.63
C LEU A 161 -8.85 -5.71 -2.73
N THR A 162 -9.03 -6.52 -3.78
CA THR A 162 -9.94 -6.17 -4.89
C THR A 162 -11.39 -6.32 -4.48
N ASP A 163 -11.73 -7.44 -3.86
CA ASP A 163 -13.12 -7.81 -3.56
C ASP A 163 -13.62 -7.22 -2.23
N ASN A 164 -12.72 -7.02 -1.27
CA ASN A 164 -13.08 -6.72 0.14
C ASN A 164 -12.08 -5.73 0.80
N SER A 165 -11.72 -4.66 0.12
CA SER A 165 -10.71 -3.71 0.62
C SER A 165 -11.05 -3.06 1.96
N VAL A 166 -12.34 -2.86 2.25
CA VAL A 166 -12.81 -2.29 3.52
C VAL A 166 -12.57 -3.27 4.67
N ASP A 167 -12.88 -4.55 4.47
CA ASP A 167 -12.65 -5.59 5.48
C ASP A 167 -11.16 -5.82 5.74
N VAL A 168 -10.30 -5.71 4.69
CA VAL A 168 -8.84 -5.74 4.83
C VAL A 168 -8.36 -4.56 5.68
N GLN A 169 -8.85 -3.36 5.40
CA GLN A 169 -8.52 -2.17 6.19
C GLN A 169 -8.98 -2.33 7.64
N GLN A 170 -10.18 -2.84 7.86
CA GLN A 170 -10.72 -3.04 9.21
C GLN A 170 -9.91 -4.06 10.00
N LEU A 171 -9.44 -5.16 9.38
CA LEU A 171 -8.59 -6.13 10.05
C LEU A 171 -7.21 -5.55 10.42
N LEU A 172 -6.58 -4.81 9.50
CA LEU A 172 -5.21 -4.31 9.71
C LEU A 172 -5.18 -3.06 10.59
N VAL A 173 -6.01 -2.09 10.30
CA VAL A 173 -5.98 -0.75 10.94
C VAL A 173 -7.09 -0.61 11.98
N GLY A 174 -8.20 -1.35 11.84
CA GLY A 174 -9.35 -1.24 12.73
C GLY A 174 -9.92 0.18 12.76
N ASP A 175 -10.19 0.67 13.96
CA ASP A 175 -10.62 2.04 14.22
C ASP A 175 -9.43 3.04 14.34
N GLY A 176 -8.21 2.56 14.19
CA GLY A 176 -6.98 3.34 14.30
C GLY A 176 -6.63 3.75 15.74
N LYS A 177 -7.27 3.14 16.75
CA LYS A 177 -7.05 3.45 18.17
C LYS A 177 -6.84 2.20 19.02
N GLU A 178 -7.82 1.31 19.05
CA GLU A 178 -7.84 0.15 19.96
C GLU A 178 -8.03 -1.17 19.20
N THR A 179 -8.50 -1.13 17.97
CA THR A 179 -8.77 -2.30 17.15
C THR A 179 -7.90 -2.31 15.90
N GLY A 180 -7.54 -3.49 15.45
CA GLY A 180 -6.64 -3.68 14.32
C GLY A 180 -5.31 -4.32 14.74
N ILE A 181 -4.68 -5.03 13.80
CA ILE A 181 -3.42 -5.76 14.06
C ILE A 181 -2.22 -4.84 14.14
N THR A 182 -2.30 -3.65 13.53
CA THR A 182 -1.20 -2.67 13.44
C THR A 182 -1.38 -1.44 14.34
N THR A 183 -2.35 -1.45 15.22
CA THR A 183 -2.61 -0.39 16.23
C THR A 183 -1.88 -0.61 17.53
#